data_076f54479ce568b7f35e570290dfd808
#
_entry.id   076f54479ce568b7f35e570290dfd808
#
_cell.length_a   1.000
_cell.length_b   1.000
_cell.length_c   1.000
_cell.angle_alpha   90.00
_cell.angle_beta   90.00
_cell.angle_gamma   90.00
#
_symmetry.space_group_name_H-M   'P 1'
#
loop_
_entity.id
_entity.type
_entity.pdbx_description
1 polymer ?
#
loop_
_entity_poly.entity_id
_entity_poly.type
_entity_poly.pdbx_seq_one_letter_code
_entity_poly.pdbx_strand_id
1 'polypeptide(L)'
;MRAAVTAAGALLLAGGLVLSGCMGLPPTNRAPTTPAPEQPNAPAASRPGTASNYEQAARQKNGAEQARLQLLAAQEWLNNTRVAEAQRVLAGITVPLTPEQQVQRHLIDAEITLALGQPQQAWTQMAAISEPTGTPTAPMYFAVRERLALGAGRPVDAIRAEIAGEKLATDAAERSRQRQGLLAGLRQLKERGMHLEAQQSSDPVVRGWLELAALSGTGHGAALGGSADAARWRSSYPDHPATELTHEAFPAEIPLSGAVHQIALLLPLTGPNSGSALRVQDGFEYAYNQLNAGERPALKIYDTGTLSVADAVAQARSDGAQVLVGPLTHDEVNAAADAGSGVNAILALNTLTGGRAARPGFYQFALSPEDEARQIARRILASGLRRGTALVAAGKDWSEWGARVQAAFNQELTSGGGELLTQTRFDPEEHDFNAPIHAALGTDLSEARRERLERVLGTKLQLEPRRRADLQFIFVAGPAVAVRLLRPQLSFQNAGDLPIFATSDAYSAEAGEANQDLEAVQFPDLPWLVPDGGRVDELHRQVEQSQGGSTSSRSRLFAFGFDACQLALAITAAGRDRSRVLIDGLTGQLSIDNEGFIRREGVWVQLHNGTALLSGAPVPPAAP
;
A
#
# COMPACT_ATOMS: atom_id res chain seq x y z
N MET A 1 -40.69 -20.44 -47.33
CA MET A 1 -42.14 -20.22 -47.12
C MET A 1 -42.27 -19.43 -45.84
N ARG A 2 -42.50 -18.16 -46.01
CA ARG A 2 -43.73 -17.39 -45.67
C ARG A 2 -43.98 -17.41 -44.17
N ALA A 3 -44.03 -16.37 -43.44
CA ALA A 3 -44.39 -14.96 -43.57
C ALA A 3 -44.85 -14.61 -42.13
N ALA A 4 -44.35 -13.60 -41.47
CA ALA A 4 -44.89 -12.23 -41.39
C ALA A 4 -46.26 -12.22 -40.61
N VAL A 5 -46.57 -11.38 -39.67
CA VAL A 5 -46.80 -9.95 -39.74
C VAL A 5 -47.53 -9.48 -38.48
N THR A 6 -47.13 -8.33 -37.94
CA THR A 6 -47.89 -7.16 -37.41
C THR A 6 -48.72 -7.32 -36.13
N ALA A 7 -48.93 -6.34 -35.37
CA ALA A 7 -48.68 -4.90 -35.22
C ALA A 7 -49.59 -4.38 -34.06
N ALA A 8 -49.10 -3.37 -33.38
CA ALA A 8 -49.77 -2.16 -32.93
C ALA A 8 -51.04 -2.22 -32.05
N GLY A 9 -51.05 -1.37 -31.02
CA GLY A 9 -52.23 -0.89 -30.32
C GLY A 9 -51.89 0.03 -29.16
N ALA A 10 -51.83 1.33 -29.44
CA ALA A 10 -51.83 2.42 -28.45
C ALA A 10 -53.26 2.74 -28.00
N LEU A 11 -53.38 3.30 -26.79
CA LEU A 11 -54.41 4.31 -26.35
C LEU A 11 -54.19 4.58 -24.87
N LEU A 12 -53.72 5.75 -24.44
CA LEU A 12 -54.38 7.02 -24.14
C LEU A 12 -55.58 6.95 -23.15
N LEU A 13 -55.46 7.67 -22.02
CA LEU A 13 -56.38 8.66 -21.42
C LEU A 13 -55.98 8.79 -19.94
N ALA A 14 -55.44 9.88 -19.46
CA ALA A 14 -56.00 11.21 -19.17
C ALA A 14 -56.72 11.29 -17.80
N GLY A 15 -56.27 12.20 -16.98
CA GLY A 15 -57.12 13.02 -16.18
C GLY A 15 -56.85 13.08 -14.68
N GLY A 16 -56.46 14.23 -14.18
CA GLY A 16 -56.60 14.56 -12.76
C GLY A 16 -55.71 15.67 -12.25
N LEU A 17 -55.97 16.91 -12.67
CA LEU A 17 -55.47 18.13 -11.98
C LEU A 17 -56.10 18.26 -10.60
N VAL A 18 -55.30 18.56 -9.57
CA VAL A 18 -55.73 19.43 -8.47
C VAL A 18 -54.58 20.40 -8.17
N LEU A 19 -54.89 21.66 -8.38
CA LEU A 19 -54.16 22.87 -8.02
C LEU A 19 -54.34 23.17 -6.52
N SER A 20 -53.25 23.55 -5.84
CA SER A 20 -53.20 24.54 -4.74
C SER A 20 -51.73 24.83 -4.55
N GLY A 21 -51.17 25.91 -4.84
CA GLY A 21 -51.48 27.29 -4.51
C GLY A 21 -50.46 27.80 -3.48
N CYS A 22 -49.43 28.59 -3.94
CA CYS A 22 -48.83 29.77 -3.29
C CYS A 22 -47.93 29.55 -2.06
N MET A 23 -46.67 29.91 -2.09
CA MET A 23 -46.09 31.26 -1.96
C MET A 23 -44.59 31.21 -2.13
N GLY A 24 -44.07 32.01 -2.99
CA GLY A 24 -42.64 32.21 -3.17
C GLY A 24 -41.98 33.01 -2.03
N LEU A 25 -40.80 32.55 -1.65
CA LEU A 25 -39.80 33.39 -0.95
C LEU A 25 -38.63 33.60 -1.90
N PRO A 26 -37.99 34.76 -1.88
CA PRO A 26 -36.95 35.12 -2.85
C PRO A 26 -35.65 34.36 -2.61
N PRO A 27 -34.82 34.17 -3.66
CA PRO A 27 -33.55 33.46 -3.53
C PRO A 27 -32.57 34.32 -2.71
N THR A 28 -32.19 33.84 -1.53
CA THR A 28 -31.05 34.39 -0.82
C THR A 28 -29.78 34.02 -1.60
N ASN A 29 -29.12 35.05 -2.09
CA ASN A 29 -27.78 34.99 -2.67
C ASN A 29 -26.82 34.38 -1.62
N ARG A 30 -26.57 33.07 -1.70
CA ARG A 30 -25.46 32.46 -0.98
C ARG A 30 -24.21 32.74 -1.80
N ALA A 31 -23.32 33.54 -1.23
CA ALA A 31 -21.96 33.66 -1.71
C ALA A 31 -21.32 32.26 -1.83
N PRO A 32 -20.46 32.04 -2.82
CA PRO A 32 -19.75 30.75 -2.95
C PRO A 32 -18.93 30.55 -1.68
N THR A 33 -19.27 29.53 -0.90
CA THR A 33 -18.44 29.03 0.19
C THR A 33 -17.18 28.47 -0.47
N THR A 34 -16.08 29.14 -0.30
CA THR A 34 -14.73 28.63 -0.57
C THR A 34 -14.61 27.28 0.15
N PRO A 35 -14.21 26.19 -0.52
CA PRO A 35 -13.95 24.94 0.17
C PRO A 35 -12.89 25.19 1.25
N ALA A 36 -13.13 24.65 2.44
CA ALA A 36 -12.15 24.67 3.51
C ALA A 36 -10.84 24.02 3.00
N PRO A 37 -9.66 24.58 3.33
CA PRO A 37 -8.40 24.03 2.86
C PRO A 37 -8.26 22.60 3.38
N GLU A 38 -8.04 21.64 2.47
CA GLU A 38 -7.61 20.29 2.80
C GLU A 38 -6.32 20.36 3.63
N GLN A 39 -6.34 19.68 4.76
CA GLN A 39 -5.22 19.68 5.70
C GLN A 39 -4.06 18.84 5.14
N PRO A 40 -2.81 19.32 5.21
CA PRO A 40 -1.65 18.51 4.85
C PRO A 40 -1.48 17.34 5.82
N ASN A 41 -1.38 16.15 5.28
CA ASN A 41 -0.97 14.89 5.92
C ASN A 41 -1.34 14.73 7.40
N ALA A 42 -2.55 14.21 7.64
CA ALA A 42 -2.83 13.57 8.91
C ALA A 42 -1.96 12.31 9.04
N PRO A 43 -1.36 12.04 10.21
CA PRO A 43 -0.74 10.75 10.47
C PRO A 43 -1.79 9.65 10.22
N ALA A 44 -1.33 8.48 9.76
CA ALA A 44 -2.15 7.34 9.35
C ALA A 44 -3.40 7.18 10.24
N ALA A 45 -4.59 7.29 9.64
CA ALA A 45 -5.86 7.33 10.34
C ALA A 45 -6.01 6.12 11.28
N SER A 46 -5.91 6.38 12.58
CA SER A 46 -6.11 5.38 13.61
C SER A 46 -7.59 5.03 13.67
N ARG A 47 -7.90 3.77 13.92
CA ARG A 47 -9.28 3.27 13.90
C ARG A 47 -10.15 3.97 14.94
N PRO A 48 -11.39 4.39 14.63
CA PRO A 48 -12.31 5.01 15.61
C PRO A 48 -12.49 4.19 16.90
N GLY A 49 -12.39 2.85 16.80
CA GLY A 49 -12.45 1.94 17.95
C GLY A 49 -11.29 2.10 18.93
N THR A 50 -10.10 2.56 18.50
CA THR A 50 -8.95 2.74 19.39
C THR A 50 -9.15 3.92 20.34
N ALA A 51 -9.66 5.04 19.86
CA ALA A 51 -9.95 6.21 20.68
C ALA A 51 -11.00 5.89 21.77
N SER A 52 -12.11 5.23 21.39
CA SER A 52 -13.13 4.80 22.33
C SER A 52 -12.59 3.80 23.37
N ASN A 53 -11.70 2.91 22.96
CA ASN A 53 -11.05 1.96 23.87
C ASN A 53 -10.17 2.67 24.91
N TYR A 54 -9.43 3.70 24.51
CA TYR A 54 -8.68 4.52 25.45
C TYR A 54 -9.58 5.28 26.41
N GLU A 55 -10.70 5.84 25.95
CA GLU A 55 -11.69 6.47 26.85
C GLU A 55 -12.27 5.48 27.85
N GLN A 56 -12.61 4.27 27.40
CA GLN A 56 -13.15 3.23 28.28
C GLN A 56 -12.10 2.78 29.30
N ALA A 57 -10.87 2.58 28.87
CA ALA A 57 -9.76 2.25 29.77
C ALA A 57 -9.49 3.36 30.79
N ALA A 58 -9.57 4.64 30.36
CA ALA A 58 -9.38 5.78 31.25
C ALA A 58 -10.41 5.84 32.38
N ARG A 59 -11.66 5.40 32.14
CA ARG A 59 -12.71 5.33 33.19
C ARG A 59 -12.39 4.33 34.31
N GLN A 60 -11.50 3.39 34.06
CA GLN A 60 -11.08 2.35 35.01
C GLN A 60 -9.78 2.69 35.73
N LYS A 61 -9.18 3.85 35.47
CA LYS A 61 -7.91 4.30 36.01
C LYS A 61 -8.07 5.64 36.73
N ASN A 62 -7.10 5.99 37.56
CA ASN A 62 -7.07 7.22 38.34
C ASN A 62 -5.73 7.96 38.15
N GLY A 63 -5.71 9.25 38.45
CA GLY A 63 -4.48 10.06 38.47
C GLY A 63 -3.77 10.14 37.13
N ALA A 64 -2.46 10.09 37.12
CA ALA A 64 -1.64 10.29 35.92
C ALA A 64 -1.91 9.25 34.82
N GLU A 65 -2.27 8.02 35.16
CA GLU A 65 -2.59 6.99 34.16
C GLU A 65 -3.93 7.24 33.48
N GLN A 66 -4.92 7.73 34.21
CA GLN A 66 -6.18 8.19 33.64
C GLN A 66 -5.93 9.33 32.64
N ALA A 67 -5.15 10.34 33.04
CA ALA A 67 -4.78 11.45 32.17
C ALA A 67 -4.04 10.99 30.90
N ARG A 68 -3.09 10.06 31.04
CA ARG A 68 -2.35 9.48 29.90
C ARG A 68 -3.30 8.85 28.87
N LEU A 69 -4.25 8.05 29.33
CA LEU A 69 -5.21 7.40 28.45
C LEU A 69 -6.18 8.40 27.79
N GLN A 70 -6.57 9.45 28.51
CA GLN A 70 -7.41 10.53 27.95
C GLN A 70 -6.65 11.34 26.88
N LEU A 71 -5.36 11.64 27.10
CA LEU A 71 -4.52 12.30 26.09
C LEU A 71 -4.35 11.43 24.83
N LEU A 72 -4.12 10.12 25.00
CA LEU A 72 -4.09 9.18 23.87
C LEU A 72 -5.43 9.12 23.13
N ALA A 73 -6.54 9.11 23.85
CA ALA A 73 -7.88 9.14 23.23
C ALA A 73 -8.10 10.44 22.43
N ALA A 74 -7.72 11.59 22.98
CA ALA A 74 -7.84 12.88 22.31
C ALA A 74 -7.00 12.93 21.03
N GLN A 75 -5.75 12.44 21.08
CA GLN A 75 -4.86 12.35 19.92
C GLN A 75 -5.47 11.44 18.85
N GLU A 76 -6.01 10.27 19.23
CA GLU A 76 -6.64 9.34 18.31
C GLU A 76 -7.91 9.91 17.67
N TRP A 77 -8.74 10.63 18.42
CA TRP A 77 -9.88 11.33 17.84
C TRP A 77 -9.45 12.39 16.82
N LEU A 78 -8.37 13.11 17.12
CA LEU A 78 -7.82 14.12 16.21
C LEU A 78 -7.24 13.48 14.95
N ASN A 79 -6.50 12.39 15.08
CA ASN A 79 -5.97 11.61 13.96
C ASN A 79 -7.08 11.09 13.03
N ASN A 80 -8.27 10.83 13.59
CA ASN A 80 -9.47 10.43 12.84
C ASN A 80 -10.34 11.64 12.41
N THR A 81 -9.79 12.86 12.41
CA THR A 81 -10.49 14.11 12.04
C THR A 81 -11.74 14.44 12.90
N ARG A 82 -11.89 13.79 14.04
CA ARG A 82 -13.00 13.98 14.98
C ARG A 82 -12.64 15.04 16.01
N VAL A 83 -12.55 16.30 15.55
CA VAL A 83 -12.05 17.45 16.34
C VAL A 83 -12.93 17.72 17.56
N ALA A 84 -14.27 17.60 17.44
CA ALA A 84 -15.19 17.85 18.54
C ALA A 84 -15.03 16.82 19.67
N GLU A 85 -14.79 15.56 19.32
CA GLU A 85 -14.53 14.50 20.30
C GLU A 85 -13.19 14.68 20.99
N ALA A 86 -12.15 15.07 20.24
CA ALA A 86 -10.85 15.40 20.82
C ALA A 86 -10.97 16.53 21.85
N GLN A 87 -11.67 17.63 21.51
CA GLN A 87 -11.94 18.74 22.42
C GLN A 87 -12.71 18.29 23.67
N ARG A 88 -13.76 17.49 23.49
CA ARG A 88 -14.56 16.95 24.59
C ARG A 88 -13.69 16.14 25.57
N VAL A 89 -12.82 15.27 25.04
CA VAL A 89 -11.96 14.43 25.86
C VAL A 89 -10.94 15.28 26.62
N LEU A 90 -10.29 16.27 25.97
CA LEU A 90 -9.34 17.16 26.63
C LEU A 90 -10.00 18.01 27.72
N ALA A 91 -11.21 18.52 27.48
CA ALA A 91 -11.99 19.28 28.48
C ALA A 91 -12.37 18.41 29.68
N GLY A 92 -12.50 17.10 29.49
CA GLY A 92 -12.82 16.14 30.55
C GLY A 92 -11.63 15.72 31.41
N ILE A 93 -10.40 16.22 31.16
CA ILE A 93 -9.22 15.94 31.99
C ILE A 93 -9.25 16.84 33.22
N THR A 94 -9.66 16.31 34.35
CA THR A 94 -9.76 17.03 35.63
C THR A 94 -8.66 16.66 36.62
N VAL A 95 -7.88 15.62 36.35
CA VAL A 95 -6.80 15.17 37.20
C VAL A 95 -5.51 16.01 36.96
N PRO A 96 -4.65 16.18 37.97
CA PRO A 96 -3.38 16.86 37.81
C PRO A 96 -2.51 16.17 36.74
N LEU A 97 -1.95 16.95 35.82
CA LEU A 97 -1.07 16.47 34.78
C LEU A 97 0.40 16.56 35.23
N THR A 98 1.20 15.57 34.84
CA THR A 98 2.65 15.68 34.91
C THR A 98 3.18 16.75 33.94
N PRO A 99 4.41 17.27 34.12
CA PRO A 99 4.98 18.23 33.16
C PRO A 99 4.98 17.74 31.72
N GLU A 100 5.27 16.46 31.49
CA GLU A 100 5.23 15.83 30.16
C GLU A 100 3.81 15.76 29.60
N GLN A 101 2.84 15.40 30.42
CA GLN A 101 1.43 15.38 30.01
C GLN A 101 0.88 16.77 29.74
N GLN A 102 1.38 17.80 30.42
CA GLN A 102 1.04 19.18 30.11
C GLN A 102 1.54 19.59 28.73
N VAL A 103 2.79 19.25 28.40
CA VAL A 103 3.34 19.47 27.05
C VAL A 103 2.49 18.74 26.01
N GLN A 104 2.18 17.46 26.22
CA GLN A 104 1.36 16.67 25.31
C GLN A 104 -0.03 17.30 25.12
N ARG A 105 -0.68 17.75 26.19
CA ARG A 105 -1.96 18.44 26.12
C ARG A 105 -1.86 19.72 25.26
N HIS A 106 -0.86 20.55 25.49
CA HIS A 106 -0.68 21.79 24.73
C HIS A 106 -0.42 21.52 23.23
N LEU A 107 0.31 20.45 22.91
CA LEU A 107 0.52 20.02 21.53
C LEU A 107 -0.81 19.62 20.86
N ILE A 108 -1.64 18.83 21.54
CA ILE A 108 -2.95 18.43 21.02
C ILE A 108 -3.88 19.65 20.88
N ASP A 109 -3.89 20.57 21.85
CA ASP A 109 -4.67 21.81 21.79
C ASP A 109 -4.28 22.67 20.57
N ALA A 110 -2.98 22.77 20.27
CA ALA A 110 -2.48 23.51 19.11
C ALA A 110 -2.88 22.81 17.78
N GLU A 111 -2.84 21.50 17.70
CA GLU A 111 -3.33 20.74 16.54
C GLU A 111 -4.85 20.90 16.33
N ILE A 112 -5.62 20.89 17.40
CA ILE A 112 -7.06 21.20 17.34
C ILE A 112 -7.30 22.59 16.78
N THR A 113 -6.53 23.59 17.22
CA THR A 113 -6.62 24.95 16.73
C THR A 113 -6.31 25.04 15.23
N LEU A 114 -5.31 24.28 14.75
CA LEU A 114 -5.03 24.15 13.32
C LEU A 114 -6.21 23.52 12.58
N ALA A 115 -6.76 22.43 13.12
CA ALA A 115 -7.88 21.71 12.53
C ALA A 115 -9.17 22.56 12.44
N LEU A 116 -9.31 23.52 13.31
CA LEU A 116 -10.39 24.54 13.28
C LEU A 116 -10.12 25.67 12.27
N GLY A 117 -9.06 25.59 11.46
CA GLY A 117 -8.74 26.59 10.44
C GLY A 117 -8.07 27.85 10.98
N GLN A 118 -7.41 27.79 12.13
CA GLN A 118 -6.75 28.92 12.78
C GLN A 118 -5.21 28.73 12.84
N PRO A 119 -4.51 28.64 11.68
CA PRO A 119 -3.10 28.23 11.64
C PRO A 119 -2.15 29.20 12.33
N GLN A 120 -2.40 30.52 12.27
CA GLN A 120 -1.55 31.49 12.93
C GLN A 120 -1.65 31.45 14.45
N GLN A 121 -2.86 31.20 14.97
CA GLN A 121 -3.08 31.01 16.41
C GLN A 121 -2.43 29.71 16.89
N ALA A 122 -2.60 28.61 16.13
CA ALA A 122 -1.97 27.33 16.41
C ALA A 122 -0.43 27.47 16.47
N TRP A 123 0.17 28.19 15.53
CA TRP A 123 1.59 28.49 15.55
C TRP A 123 2.03 29.30 16.77
N THR A 124 1.23 30.29 17.18
CA THR A 124 1.53 31.07 18.39
C THR A 124 1.49 30.20 19.65
N GLN A 125 0.52 29.29 19.75
CA GLN A 125 0.46 28.31 20.84
C GLN A 125 1.70 27.41 20.84
N MET A 126 2.12 26.92 19.68
CA MET A 126 3.34 26.10 19.52
C MET A 126 4.61 26.84 19.98
N ALA A 127 4.74 28.11 19.64
CA ALA A 127 5.89 28.93 20.01
C ALA A 127 6.04 29.14 21.54
N ALA A 128 4.94 28.99 22.29
CA ALA A 128 4.94 29.07 23.74
C ALA A 128 5.36 27.76 24.44
N ILE A 129 5.46 26.64 23.69
CA ILE A 129 5.87 25.33 24.23
C ILE A 129 7.38 25.22 24.14
N SER A 130 8.04 25.04 25.29
CA SER A 130 9.49 24.81 25.32
C SER A 130 9.82 23.45 24.68
N GLU A 131 10.92 23.42 23.92
CA GLU A 131 11.38 22.19 23.26
C GLU A 131 11.75 21.10 24.29
N PRO A 132 11.10 19.94 24.24
CA PRO A 132 11.30 18.86 25.21
C PRO A 132 12.51 18.00 24.81
N THR A 133 13.72 18.43 25.21
CA THR A 133 14.94 17.68 24.91
C THR A 133 15.06 16.41 25.75
N GLY A 134 15.36 15.27 25.10
CA GLY A 134 15.61 13.99 25.77
C GLY A 134 14.40 13.33 26.44
N THR A 135 13.19 13.78 26.14
CA THR A 135 11.94 13.22 26.68
C THR A 135 11.20 12.35 25.67
N PRO A 136 10.34 11.43 26.10
CA PRO A 136 9.49 10.63 25.22
C PRO A 136 8.52 11.46 24.35
N THR A 137 8.24 12.72 24.71
CA THR A 137 7.37 13.63 23.97
C THR A 137 8.08 14.38 22.84
N ALA A 138 9.41 14.31 22.75
CA ALA A 138 10.19 15.04 21.75
C ALA A 138 9.81 14.66 20.30
N PRO A 139 9.63 13.38 19.90
CA PRO A 139 9.19 13.04 18.55
C PRO A 139 7.83 13.66 18.21
N MET A 140 6.87 13.61 19.12
CA MET A 140 5.56 14.23 18.93
C MET A 140 5.68 15.75 18.78
N TYR A 141 6.52 16.39 19.58
CA TYR A 141 6.74 17.85 19.50
C TYR A 141 7.22 18.28 18.12
N PHE A 142 8.22 17.61 17.55
CA PHE A 142 8.75 17.98 16.25
C PHE A 142 7.75 17.70 15.12
N ALA A 143 7.04 16.58 15.17
CA ALA A 143 6.01 16.25 14.19
C ALA A 143 4.83 17.25 14.23
N VAL A 144 4.39 17.67 15.41
CA VAL A 144 3.36 18.71 15.56
C VAL A 144 3.89 20.06 15.07
N ARG A 145 5.12 20.44 15.44
CA ARG A 145 5.74 21.71 15.04
C ARG A 145 5.85 21.81 13.52
N GLU A 146 6.22 20.74 12.82
CA GLU A 146 6.26 20.69 11.36
C GLU A 146 4.88 20.98 10.77
N ARG A 147 3.85 20.25 11.19
CA ARG A 147 2.49 20.42 10.67
C ARG A 147 1.94 21.82 10.90
N LEU A 148 2.15 22.37 12.10
CA LEU A 148 1.71 23.73 12.43
C LEU A 148 2.47 24.79 11.62
N ALA A 149 3.76 24.59 11.39
CA ALA A 149 4.58 25.47 10.55
C ALA A 149 4.11 25.47 9.09
N LEU A 150 3.83 24.29 8.53
CA LEU A 150 3.25 24.15 7.19
C LEU A 150 1.88 24.83 7.11
N GLY A 151 1.00 24.57 8.08
CA GLY A 151 -0.30 25.22 8.16
C GLY A 151 -0.22 26.75 8.21
N ALA A 152 0.74 27.28 8.95
CA ALA A 152 0.98 28.72 9.11
C ALA A 152 1.80 29.37 7.97
N GLY A 153 2.19 28.61 6.94
CA GLY A 153 2.98 29.11 5.82
C GLY A 153 4.43 29.44 6.19
N ARG A 154 5.05 28.63 7.02
CA ARG A 154 6.42 28.82 7.53
C ARG A 154 7.34 27.68 7.09
N PRO A 155 7.74 27.61 5.81
CA PRO A 155 8.45 26.45 5.24
C PRO A 155 9.80 26.19 5.92
N VAL A 156 10.55 27.23 6.27
CA VAL A 156 11.87 27.10 6.94
C VAL A 156 11.72 26.48 8.33
N ASP A 157 10.69 26.88 9.07
CA ASP A 157 10.44 26.32 10.42
C ASP A 157 9.97 24.86 10.33
N ALA A 158 9.18 24.51 9.31
CA ALA A 158 8.77 23.12 9.05
C ALA A 158 9.98 22.23 8.74
N ILE A 159 10.85 22.65 7.83
CA ILE A 159 12.07 21.91 7.48
C ILE A 159 12.98 21.73 8.69
N ARG A 160 13.14 22.74 9.52
CA ARG A 160 13.94 22.65 10.75
C ARG A 160 13.34 21.67 11.76
N ALA A 161 12.01 21.65 11.89
CA ALA A 161 11.33 20.70 12.76
C ALA A 161 11.52 19.27 12.27
N GLU A 162 11.42 19.02 10.97
CA GLU A 162 11.69 17.71 10.37
C GLU A 162 13.12 17.26 10.62
N ILE A 163 14.13 18.09 10.33
CA ILE A 163 15.55 17.78 10.57
C ILE A 163 15.82 17.40 12.04
N ALA A 164 15.13 18.06 12.97
CA ALA A 164 15.27 17.75 14.40
C ALA A 164 14.54 16.46 14.78
N GLY A 165 13.36 16.22 14.25
CA GLY A 165 12.56 15.02 14.46
C GLY A 165 13.21 13.77 13.89
N GLU A 166 13.79 13.85 12.68
CA GLU A 166 14.48 12.76 12.02
C GLU A 166 15.63 12.17 12.83
N LYS A 167 16.34 13.01 13.60
CA LYS A 167 17.42 12.56 14.51
C LYS A 167 16.92 11.66 15.63
N LEU A 168 15.62 11.71 15.92
CA LEU A 168 14.98 10.90 16.97
C LEU A 168 14.34 9.62 16.41
N ALA A 169 14.12 9.55 15.10
CA ALA A 169 13.52 8.41 14.44
C ALA A 169 14.54 7.25 14.35
N THR A 170 14.15 6.10 14.86
CA THR A 170 14.99 4.89 14.91
C THR A 170 14.84 4.02 13.66
N ASP A 171 13.70 4.15 12.95
CA ASP A 171 13.35 3.35 11.78
C ASP A 171 13.57 4.14 10.48
N ALA A 172 14.21 3.51 9.50
CA ALA A 172 14.47 4.11 8.17
C ALA A 172 13.17 4.37 7.39
N ALA A 173 12.19 3.46 7.48
CA ALA A 173 10.91 3.63 6.82
C ALA A 173 10.11 4.80 7.42
N GLU A 174 10.22 5.03 8.73
CA GLU A 174 9.62 6.20 9.37
C GLU A 174 10.26 7.50 8.89
N ARG A 175 11.60 7.57 8.81
CA ARG A 175 12.30 8.73 8.24
C ARG A 175 11.88 9.02 6.81
N SER A 176 11.75 7.98 5.97
CA SER A 176 11.30 8.15 4.58
C SER A 176 9.88 8.73 4.51
N ARG A 177 8.95 8.20 5.31
CA ARG A 177 7.56 8.75 5.40
C ARG A 177 7.54 10.21 5.85
N GLN A 178 8.32 10.58 6.85
CA GLN A 178 8.42 11.95 7.35
C GLN A 178 8.93 12.90 6.25
N ARG A 179 9.99 12.51 5.53
CA ARG A 179 10.53 13.28 4.40
C ARG A 179 9.52 13.47 3.26
N GLN A 180 8.78 12.42 2.91
CA GLN A 180 7.70 12.48 1.92
C GLN A 180 6.61 13.46 2.37
N GLY A 181 6.20 13.38 3.63
CA GLY A 181 5.22 14.28 4.24
C GLY A 181 5.64 15.74 4.17
N LEU A 182 6.88 16.06 4.55
CA LEU A 182 7.44 17.40 4.44
C LEU A 182 7.42 17.91 3.00
N LEU A 183 7.90 17.11 2.03
CA LEU A 183 7.92 17.50 0.62
C LEU A 183 6.52 17.79 0.09
N ALA A 184 5.54 16.93 0.42
CA ALA A 184 4.15 17.14 0.06
C ALA A 184 3.59 18.44 0.66
N GLY A 185 3.84 18.71 1.93
CA GLY A 185 3.42 19.95 2.59
C GLY A 185 4.06 21.22 1.98
N LEU A 186 5.33 21.16 1.63
CA LEU A 186 6.02 22.27 0.94
C LEU A 186 5.43 22.52 -0.46
N ARG A 187 5.08 21.46 -1.20
CA ARG A 187 4.39 21.55 -2.49
C ARG A 187 3.04 22.23 -2.36
N GLN A 188 2.26 21.87 -1.35
CA GLN A 188 0.97 22.54 -1.09
C GLN A 188 1.13 24.02 -0.77
N LEU A 189 2.18 24.43 -0.07
CA LEU A 189 2.46 25.85 0.15
C LEU A 189 2.74 26.58 -1.16
N LYS A 190 3.48 25.98 -2.08
CA LYS A 190 3.72 26.50 -3.43
C LYS A 190 2.42 26.62 -4.22
N GLU A 191 1.56 25.61 -4.19
CA GLU A 191 0.24 25.61 -4.86
C GLU A 191 -0.68 26.72 -4.33
N ARG A 192 -0.56 27.08 -3.06
CA ARG A 192 -1.25 28.22 -2.44
C ARG A 192 -0.62 29.58 -2.80
N GLY A 193 0.33 29.60 -3.73
CA GLY A 193 0.99 30.82 -4.21
C GLY A 193 2.17 31.29 -3.36
N MET A 194 2.67 30.47 -2.44
CA MET A 194 3.84 30.85 -1.65
C MET A 194 5.13 30.66 -2.46
N HIS A 195 5.96 31.67 -2.48
CA HIS A 195 7.29 31.62 -3.08
C HIS A 195 8.25 30.89 -2.14
N LEU A 196 8.77 29.74 -2.60
CA LEU A 196 9.80 28.96 -1.89
C LEU A 196 11.16 29.37 -2.47
N GLU A 197 11.84 30.30 -1.80
CA GLU A 197 13.15 30.78 -2.24
C GLU A 197 14.28 30.16 -1.42
N ALA A 198 15.26 29.58 -2.09
CA ALA A 198 16.42 28.99 -1.44
C ALA A 198 17.21 30.00 -0.58
N GLN A 199 17.18 31.28 -0.97
CA GLN A 199 17.84 32.37 -0.23
C GLN A 199 17.24 32.64 1.15
N GLN A 200 16.07 32.06 1.47
CA GLN A 200 15.46 32.21 2.80
C GLN A 200 16.27 31.57 3.94
N SER A 201 17.29 30.76 3.59
CA SER A 201 18.17 30.14 4.59
C SER A 201 19.61 30.07 4.10
N SER A 202 20.56 30.25 5.03
CA SER A 202 21.99 29.98 4.80
C SER A 202 22.33 28.48 4.98
N ASP A 203 21.45 27.70 5.61
CA ASP A 203 21.62 26.27 5.83
C ASP A 203 21.45 25.50 4.51
N PRO A 204 22.47 24.72 4.06
CA PRO A 204 22.42 23.99 2.80
C PRO A 204 21.32 22.92 2.76
N VAL A 205 21.01 22.29 3.90
CA VAL A 205 19.92 21.31 3.95
C VAL A 205 18.55 21.97 3.80
N VAL A 206 18.33 23.09 4.47
CA VAL A 206 17.09 23.88 4.32
C VAL A 206 16.95 24.39 2.87
N ARG A 207 18.03 24.89 2.28
CA ARG A 207 18.02 25.34 0.86
C ARG A 207 17.68 24.19 -0.09
N GLY A 208 18.29 23.03 0.11
CA GLY A 208 18.01 21.86 -0.72
C GLY A 208 16.54 21.46 -0.70
N TRP A 209 15.89 21.47 0.46
CA TRP A 209 14.45 21.21 0.58
C TRP A 209 13.60 22.26 -0.17
N LEU A 210 13.92 23.54 -0.02
CA LEU A 210 13.19 24.62 -0.68
C LEU A 210 13.33 24.53 -2.21
N GLU A 211 14.54 24.30 -2.71
CA GLU A 211 14.79 24.10 -4.15
C GLU A 211 14.07 22.88 -4.67
N LEU A 212 14.13 21.75 -3.94
CA LEU A 212 13.45 20.53 -4.33
C LEU A 212 11.93 20.73 -4.46
N ALA A 213 11.33 21.41 -3.49
CA ALA A 213 9.91 21.74 -3.54
C ALA A 213 9.58 22.74 -4.67
N ALA A 214 10.49 23.67 -4.95
CA ALA A 214 10.33 24.62 -6.05
C ALA A 214 10.41 23.98 -7.44
N LEU A 215 11.28 22.96 -7.62
CA LEU A 215 11.41 22.20 -8.86
C LEU A 215 10.18 21.32 -9.14
N SER A 216 9.46 20.91 -8.12
CA SER A 216 8.26 20.07 -8.26
C SER A 216 7.18 20.83 -9.02
N GLY A 217 6.60 20.20 -10.04
CA GLY A 217 5.48 20.78 -10.80
C GLY A 217 4.26 21.05 -9.91
N THR A 218 3.35 21.91 -10.37
CA THR A 218 2.07 22.17 -9.72
C THR A 218 1.09 21.06 -10.08
N GLY A 219 0.59 20.33 -9.08
CA GLY A 219 -0.39 19.26 -9.22
C GLY A 219 -0.06 18.06 -8.34
N HIS A 220 -1.11 17.42 -7.81
CA HIS A 220 -0.98 16.16 -7.07
C HIS A 220 -0.40 15.10 -8.03
N GLY A 221 0.81 14.63 -7.75
CA GLY A 221 1.52 13.65 -8.59
C GLY A 221 2.42 14.25 -9.67
N ALA A 222 2.63 15.59 -9.71
CA ALA A 222 3.61 16.17 -10.62
C ALA A 222 5.01 15.66 -10.25
N ALA A 223 5.60 14.90 -11.15
CA ALA A 223 6.99 14.49 -11.07
C ALA A 223 7.87 15.74 -10.80
N LEU A 224 8.92 15.57 -9.98
CA LEU A 224 9.99 16.55 -9.90
C LEU A 224 10.36 16.96 -11.32
N GLY A 225 10.30 18.28 -11.60
CA GLY A 225 10.57 18.83 -12.93
C GLY A 225 11.73 18.12 -13.59
N GLY A 226 11.65 17.85 -14.87
CA GLY A 226 12.35 16.85 -15.67
C GLY A 226 13.67 16.32 -15.12
N SER A 227 14.04 15.13 -15.46
CA SER A 227 15.22 14.41 -14.97
C SER A 227 16.50 15.25 -14.86
N ALA A 228 16.67 16.23 -15.75
CA ALA A 228 17.79 17.16 -15.75
C ALA A 228 17.82 18.08 -14.52
N ASP A 229 16.65 18.52 -14.03
CA ASP A 229 16.57 19.39 -12.86
C ASP A 229 16.81 18.61 -11.56
N ALA A 230 16.27 17.39 -11.45
CA ALA A 230 16.54 16.49 -10.34
C ALA A 230 18.02 16.07 -10.31
N ALA A 231 18.62 15.81 -11.47
CA ALA A 231 20.05 15.49 -11.58
C ALA A 231 20.92 16.69 -11.16
N ARG A 232 20.57 17.89 -11.59
CA ARG A 232 21.25 19.14 -11.19
C ARG A 232 21.14 19.37 -9.69
N TRP A 233 19.96 19.17 -9.13
CA TRP A 233 19.74 19.30 -7.70
C TRP A 233 20.60 18.30 -6.91
N ARG A 234 20.64 17.01 -7.30
CA ARG A 234 21.51 16.00 -6.67
C ARG A 234 22.99 16.38 -6.73
N SER A 235 23.43 16.93 -7.86
CA SER A 235 24.81 17.41 -7.99
C SER A 235 25.12 18.58 -7.07
N SER A 236 24.14 19.43 -6.80
CA SER A 236 24.28 20.58 -5.88
C SER A 236 24.18 20.16 -4.40
N TYR A 237 23.49 19.05 -4.11
CA TYR A 237 23.20 18.57 -2.77
C TYR A 237 23.43 17.04 -2.63
N PRO A 238 24.67 16.53 -2.81
CA PRO A 238 24.93 15.09 -2.91
C PRO A 238 24.59 14.30 -1.63
N ASP A 239 24.76 14.92 -0.45
CA ASP A 239 24.51 14.28 0.86
C ASP A 239 23.19 14.72 1.51
N HIS A 240 22.25 15.22 0.70
CA HIS A 240 21.00 15.75 1.24
C HIS A 240 20.04 14.62 1.66
N PRO A 241 19.34 14.74 2.81
CA PRO A 241 18.39 13.72 3.26
C PRO A 241 17.27 13.39 2.26
N ALA A 242 16.84 14.36 1.46
CA ALA A 242 15.82 14.18 0.43
C ALA A 242 16.34 13.55 -0.87
N THR A 243 17.61 13.14 -0.94
CA THR A 243 18.17 12.53 -2.16
C THR A 243 17.39 11.27 -2.56
N GLU A 244 16.93 10.48 -1.59
CA GLU A 244 16.08 9.32 -1.84
C GLU A 244 14.76 9.69 -2.54
N LEU A 245 14.15 10.83 -2.18
CA LEU A 245 12.88 11.29 -2.78
C LEU A 245 13.04 11.78 -4.23
N THR A 246 14.26 12.06 -4.65
CA THR A 246 14.55 12.44 -6.05
C THR A 246 14.64 11.24 -6.97
N HIS A 247 14.63 10.04 -6.40
CA HIS A 247 14.52 8.77 -7.13
C HIS A 247 13.06 8.36 -7.35
N GLU A 248 12.09 9.00 -6.68
CA GLU A 248 10.65 8.76 -6.83
C GLU A 248 10.04 9.30 -8.14
N ALA A 249 10.73 10.14 -8.87
CA ALA A 249 10.36 10.40 -10.25
C ALA A 249 10.91 9.25 -11.09
N PHE A 250 10.06 8.67 -11.98
CA PHE A 250 10.49 7.66 -12.96
C PHE A 250 11.99 7.71 -13.21
N PRO A 251 12.67 6.59 -13.35
CA PRO A 251 14.02 6.60 -13.89
C PRO A 251 13.98 7.02 -15.36
N ALA A 252 13.64 8.29 -15.61
CA ALA A 252 14.08 8.96 -16.79
C ALA A 252 15.56 9.15 -16.58
N GLU A 253 16.37 8.48 -17.37
CA GLU A 253 17.82 8.53 -17.36
C GLU A 253 18.49 7.86 -16.15
N ILE A 254 18.39 6.52 -16.08
CA ILE A 254 19.52 5.75 -15.55
C ILE A 254 20.65 6.03 -16.56
N PRO A 255 21.72 6.76 -16.18
CA PRO A 255 22.85 6.87 -17.09
C PRO A 255 23.37 5.46 -17.28
N LEU A 256 23.26 4.94 -18.48
CA LEU A 256 23.85 3.66 -18.89
C LEU A 256 25.37 3.84 -18.92
N SER A 257 25.98 3.99 -17.75
CA SER A 257 27.43 4.06 -17.62
C SER A 257 28.01 2.65 -17.70
N GLY A 258 28.31 2.27 -18.93
CA GLY A 258 28.73 0.92 -19.33
C GLY A 258 27.69 0.37 -20.29
N ALA A 259 27.70 0.91 -21.51
CA ALA A 259 26.67 0.77 -22.51
C ALA A 259 26.15 -0.67 -22.64
N VAL A 260 24.96 -0.95 -22.13
CA VAL A 260 24.20 -2.09 -22.61
C VAL A 260 23.74 -1.74 -24.01
N HIS A 261 24.27 -2.45 -24.98
CA HIS A 261 23.93 -2.20 -26.37
C HIS A 261 22.74 -3.05 -26.82
N GLN A 262 22.52 -4.20 -26.16
CA GLN A 262 21.43 -5.10 -26.53
C GLN A 262 20.86 -5.86 -25.32
N ILE A 263 19.52 -5.87 -25.24
CA ILE A 263 18.70 -6.67 -24.32
C ILE A 263 18.01 -7.77 -25.14
N ALA A 264 18.01 -8.99 -24.61
CA ALA A 264 17.21 -10.09 -25.15
C ALA A 264 16.05 -10.38 -24.20
N LEU A 265 14.82 -10.36 -24.72
CA LEU A 265 13.60 -10.72 -24.01
C LEU A 265 13.19 -12.15 -24.41
N LEU A 266 13.25 -13.08 -23.46
CA LEU A 266 12.93 -14.49 -23.64
C LEU A 266 11.55 -14.79 -23.03
N LEU A 267 10.56 -15.06 -23.87
CA LEU A 267 9.20 -15.31 -23.42
C LEU A 267 8.55 -16.44 -24.22
N PRO A 268 7.68 -17.28 -23.63
CA PRO A 268 6.90 -18.30 -24.34
C PRO A 268 5.71 -17.64 -25.06
N LEU A 269 5.96 -16.99 -26.20
CA LEU A 269 4.94 -16.23 -26.95
C LEU A 269 3.99 -17.12 -27.72
N THR A 270 4.33 -18.40 -27.87
CA THR A 270 3.47 -19.45 -28.42
C THR A 270 3.21 -20.55 -27.38
N GLY A 271 2.14 -21.32 -27.56
CA GLY A 271 1.77 -22.39 -26.64
C GLY A 271 0.87 -21.94 -25.47
N PRO A 272 0.77 -22.77 -24.41
CA PRO A 272 -0.22 -22.57 -23.33
C PRO A 272 0.00 -21.33 -22.49
N ASN A 273 1.23 -20.82 -22.39
CA ASN A 273 1.59 -19.66 -21.60
C ASN A 273 1.61 -18.35 -22.40
N SER A 274 1.24 -18.37 -23.69
CA SER A 274 1.34 -17.24 -24.58
C SER A 274 0.53 -16.03 -24.11
N GLY A 275 -0.67 -16.23 -23.57
CA GLY A 275 -1.49 -15.13 -23.07
C GLY A 275 -0.84 -14.37 -21.90
N SER A 276 -0.15 -15.06 -21.01
CA SER A 276 0.61 -14.44 -19.91
C SER A 276 1.86 -13.75 -20.44
N ALA A 277 2.59 -14.42 -21.33
CA ALA A 277 3.82 -13.90 -21.92
C ALA A 277 3.58 -12.60 -22.72
N LEU A 278 2.51 -12.53 -23.51
CA LEU A 278 2.14 -11.32 -24.27
C LEU A 278 1.84 -10.13 -23.34
N ARG A 279 1.17 -10.34 -22.20
CA ARG A 279 0.93 -9.25 -21.24
C ARG A 279 2.22 -8.75 -20.58
N VAL A 280 3.17 -9.64 -20.30
CA VAL A 280 4.50 -9.27 -19.83
C VAL A 280 5.25 -8.50 -20.91
N GLN A 281 5.19 -8.95 -22.14
CA GLN A 281 5.78 -8.25 -23.30
C GLN A 281 5.20 -6.85 -23.46
N ASP A 282 3.88 -6.70 -23.41
CA ASP A 282 3.19 -5.41 -23.55
C ASP A 282 3.72 -4.38 -22.51
N GLY A 283 3.83 -4.81 -21.24
CA GLY A 283 4.36 -3.97 -20.17
C GLY A 283 5.83 -3.63 -20.38
N PHE A 284 6.64 -4.61 -20.75
CA PHE A 284 8.06 -4.42 -21.02
C PHE A 284 8.29 -3.45 -22.18
N GLU A 285 7.64 -3.67 -23.31
CA GLU A 285 7.76 -2.81 -24.49
C GLU A 285 7.22 -1.39 -24.22
N TYR A 286 6.17 -1.26 -23.42
CA TYR A 286 5.68 0.05 -23.03
C TYR A 286 6.75 0.81 -22.24
N ALA A 287 7.36 0.21 -21.21
CA ALA A 287 8.45 0.83 -20.45
C ALA A 287 9.67 1.14 -21.33
N TYR A 288 10.05 0.20 -22.18
CA TYR A 288 11.14 0.35 -23.12
C TYR A 288 10.93 1.53 -24.10
N ASN A 289 9.69 1.71 -24.59
CA ASN A 289 9.34 2.79 -25.51
C ASN A 289 9.32 4.17 -24.84
N GLN A 290 9.28 4.26 -23.51
CA GLN A 290 9.43 5.52 -22.77
C GLN A 290 10.89 6.01 -22.72
N LEU A 291 11.86 5.16 -23.04
CA LEU A 291 13.27 5.56 -23.08
C LEU A 291 13.55 6.48 -24.25
N ASN A 292 14.50 7.39 -24.09
CA ASN A 292 14.97 8.27 -25.18
C ASN A 292 15.53 7.46 -26.35
N ALA A 293 15.09 7.75 -27.56
CA ALA A 293 15.44 6.95 -28.75
C ALA A 293 16.95 6.82 -28.99
N GLY A 294 17.77 7.83 -28.60
CA GLY A 294 19.23 7.81 -28.75
C GLY A 294 19.99 7.00 -27.70
N GLU A 295 19.32 6.59 -26.63
CA GLU A 295 19.90 5.89 -25.48
C GLU A 295 19.35 4.48 -25.30
N ARG A 296 18.37 4.08 -26.11
CA ARG A 296 17.75 2.76 -26.03
C ARG A 296 18.76 1.68 -26.44
N PRO A 297 18.99 0.65 -25.61
CA PRO A 297 19.66 -0.56 -26.05
C PRO A 297 18.80 -1.24 -27.13
N ALA A 298 19.41 -1.92 -28.09
CA ALA A 298 18.66 -2.74 -29.03
C ALA A 298 17.86 -3.82 -28.27
N LEU A 299 16.58 -3.99 -28.61
CA LEU A 299 15.73 -5.04 -28.04
C LEU A 299 15.52 -6.14 -29.09
N LYS A 300 15.79 -7.38 -28.70
CA LYS A 300 15.47 -8.55 -29.51
C LYS A 300 14.69 -9.57 -28.70
N ILE A 301 13.61 -10.07 -29.28
CA ILE A 301 12.65 -10.97 -28.61
C ILE A 301 12.86 -12.38 -29.14
N TYR A 302 12.87 -13.36 -28.24
CA TYR A 302 13.04 -14.78 -28.54
C TYR A 302 11.86 -15.56 -27.97
N ASP A 303 11.15 -16.28 -28.83
CA ASP A 303 9.99 -17.10 -28.45
C ASP A 303 10.46 -18.47 -27.92
N THR A 304 10.42 -18.63 -26.60
CA THR A 304 10.76 -19.91 -25.93
C THR A 304 9.67 -20.98 -26.09
N GLY A 305 8.51 -20.61 -26.62
CA GLY A 305 7.48 -21.60 -27.02
C GLY A 305 7.84 -22.37 -28.29
N THR A 306 8.73 -21.81 -29.14
CA THR A 306 9.23 -22.46 -30.36
C THR A 306 10.69 -22.87 -30.31
N LEU A 307 11.50 -22.17 -29.50
CA LEU A 307 12.92 -22.47 -29.30
C LEU A 307 13.12 -23.10 -27.91
N SER A 308 14.07 -24.03 -27.80
CA SER A 308 14.52 -24.42 -26.46
C SER A 308 15.18 -23.21 -25.78
N VAL A 309 15.07 -23.11 -24.45
CA VAL A 309 15.70 -22.01 -23.69
C VAL A 309 17.21 -21.98 -23.93
N ALA A 310 17.86 -23.13 -24.03
CA ALA A 310 19.29 -23.22 -24.30
C ALA A 310 19.65 -22.63 -25.67
N ASP A 311 18.85 -22.92 -26.70
CA ASP A 311 19.05 -22.36 -28.05
C ASP A 311 18.77 -20.86 -28.07
N ALA A 312 17.69 -20.42 -27.40
CA ALA A 312 17.34 -19.00 -27.29
C ALA A 312 18.46 -18.20 -26.58
N VAL A 313 19.03 -18.73 -25.48
CA VAL A 313 20.15 -18.11 -24.78
C VAL A 313 21.42 -18.10 -25.67
N ALA A 314 21.70 -19.20 -26.37
CA ALA A 314 22.86 -19.29 -27.27
C ALA A 314 22.74 -18.28 -28.42
N GLN A 315 21.55 -18.18 -29.02
CA GLN A 315 21.27 -17.23 -30.09
C GLN A 315 21.34 -15.78 -29.61
N ALA A 316 20.70 -15.47 -28.46
CA ALA A 316 20.76 -14.13 -27.87
C ALA A 316 22.20 -13.66 -27.62
N ARG A 317 23.02 -14.58 -27.10
CA ARG A 317 24.45 -14.32 -26.89
C ARG A 317 25.22 -14.11 -28.20
N SER A 318 24.94 -14.93 -29.22
CA SER A 318 25.57 -14.78 -30.56
C SER A 318 25.19 -13.46 -31.21
N ASP A 319 23.98 -12.99 -30.96
CA ASP A 319 23.46 -11.69 -31.44
C ASP A 319 24.03 -10.50 -30.64
N GLY A 320 24.80 -10.74 -29.57
CA GLY A 320 25.43 -9.70 -28.78
C GLY A 320 24.65 -9.21 -27.56
N ALA A 321 23.63 -9.95 -27.13
CA ALA A 321 22.88 -9.59 -25.93
C ALA A 321 23.75 -9.64 -24.68
N GLN A 322 23.72 -8.57 -23.92
CA GLN A 322 24.46 -8.41 -22.66
C GLN A 322 23.59 -8.73 -21.45
N VAL A 323 22.29 -8.52 -21.59
CA VAL A 323 21.27 -8.79 -20.58
C VAL A 323 20.18 -9.65 -21.18
N LEU A 324 19.81 -10.71 -20.47
CA LEU A 324 18.65 -11.54 -20.76
C LEU A 324 17.56 -11.20 -19.75
N VAL A 325 16.34 -10.96 -20.23
CA VAL A 325 15.13 -10.79 -19.41
C VAL A 325 14.20 -11.93 -19.72
N GLY A 326 13.74 -12.63 -18.70
CA GLY A 326 13.09 -13.92 -18.84
C GLY A 326 14.07 -15.07 -18.54
N PRO A 327 13.64 -16.31 -18.75
CA PRO A 327 12.28 -16.72 -19.17
C PRO A 327 11.23 -16.65 -18.04
N LEU A 328 10.00 -17.09 -18.34
CA LEU A 328 8.82 -16.84 -17.49
C LEU A 328 8.43 -18.04 -16.61
N THR A 329 8.57 -19.27 -17.09
CA THR A 329 8.16 -20.46 -16.35
C THR A 329 9.29 -21.02 -15.50
N HIS A 330 8.97 -21.74 -14.40
CA HIS A 330 9.98 -22.33 -13.52
C HIS A 330 10.95 -23.29 -14.26
N ASP A 331 10.42 -24.11 -15.15
CA ASP A 331 11.24 -25.06 -15.92
C ASP A 331 12.19 -24.33 -16.86
N GLU A 332 11.71 -23.30 -17.52
CA GLU A 332 12.53 -22.46 -18.39
C GLU A 332 13.60 -21.69 -17.59
N VAL A 333 13.27 -21.19 -16.38
CA VAL A 333 14.22 -20.50 -15.50
C VAL A 333 15.33 -21.43 -15.03
N ASN A 334 14.99 -22.68 -14.69
CA ASN A 334 16.00 -23.70 -14.38
C ASN A 334 16.91 -23.99 -15.58
N ALA A 335 16.34 -24.11 -16.79
CA ALA A 335 17.10 -24.31 -18.02
C ALA A 335 18.00 -23.11 -18.36
N ALA A 336 17.53 -21.89 -18.14
CA ALA A 336 18.32 -20.66 -18.33
C ALA A 336 19.50 -20.57 -17.35
N ALA A 337 19.32 -21.03 -16.11
CA ALA A 337 20.40 -21.07 -15.13
C ALA A 337 21.52 -22.03 -15.57
N ASP A 338 21.17 -23.13 -16.20
CA ASP A 338 22.13 -24.10 -16.73
C ASP A 338 22.84 -23.58 -18.01
N ALA A 339 22.10 -22.94 -18.93
CA ALA A 339 22.59 -22.49 -20.23
C ALA A 339 23.30 -21.12 -20.22
N GLY A 340 23.01 -20.28 -19.25
CA GLY A 340 23.29 -18.85 -19.29
C GLY A 340 24.72 -18.42 -18.97
N SER A 341 25.75 -19.25 -19.19
CA SER A 341 27.16 -18.80 -19.08
C SER A 341 27.53 -17.84 -20.22
N GLY A 342 28.15 -16.70 -19.91
CA GLY A 342 28.67 -15.76 -20.89
C GLY A 342 27.80 -14.55 -21.24
N VAL A 343 26.76 -14.25 -20.46
CA VAL A 343 26.05 -12.97 -20.45
C VAL A 343 26.30 -12.22 -19.15
N ASN A 344 26.21 -10.89 -19.17
CA ASN A 344 26.52 -10.07 -17.99
C ASN A 344 25.48 -10.24 -16.89
N ALA A 345 24.21 -10.32 -17.25
CA ALA A 345 23.10 -10.50 -16.33
C ALA A 345 21.94 -11.29 -16.94
N ILE A 346 21.28 -12.09 -16.11
CA ILE A 346 19.99 -12.73 -16.41
C ILE A 346 19.00 -12.27 -15.35
N LEU A 347 17.94 -11.61 -15.78
CA LEU A 347 16.78 -11.30 -14.95
C LEU A 347 15.69 -12.31 -15.27
N ALA A 348 15.68 -13.44 -14.57
CA ALA A 348 14.66 -14.45 -14.68
C ALA A 348 13.32 -13.90 -14.15
N LEU A 349 12.24 -14.14 -14.88
CA LEU A 349 10.89 -13.69 -14.52
C LEU A 349 10.14 -14.72 -13.67
N ASN A 350 10.88 -15.53 -12.95
CA ASN A 350 10.42 -16.47 -11.94
C ASN A 350 11.60 -16.92 -11.07
N THR A 351 11.34 -17.84 -10.15
CA THR A 351 12.35 -18.35 -9.23
C THR A 351 12.86 -19.73 -9.63
N LEU A 352 14.12 -20.02 -9.28
CA LEU A 352 14.69 -21.33 -9.35
C LEU A 352 13.97 -22.29 -8.41
N THR A 353 13.80 -23.52 -8.81
CA THR A 353 13.19 -24.58 -8.01
C THR A 353 14.21 -25.66 -7.63
N GLY A 354 13.83 -26.59 -6.73
CA GLY A 354 14.67 -27.73 -6.36
C GLY A 354 15.88 -27.37 -5.50
N GLY A 355 15.84 -26.24 -4.74
CA GLY A 355 16.94 -25.83 -3.85
C GLY A 355 18.18 -25.33 -4.57
N ARG A 356 18.07 -24.96 -5.84
CA ARG A 356 19.18 -24.42 -6.64
C ARG A 356 19.56 -23.02 -6.18
N ALA A 357 20.86 -22.78 -6.01
CA ALA A 357 21.39 -21.45 -5.74
C ALA A 357 21.62 -20.68 -7.04
N ALA A 358 21.27 -19.41 -7.04
CA ALA A 358 21.57 -18.50 -8.14
C ALA A 358 23.09 -18.21 -8.19
N ARG A 359 23.66 -18.20 -9.39
CA ARG A 359 25.04 -17.76 -9.60
C ARG A 359 25.11 -16.23 -9.63
N PRO A 360 26.29 -15.64 -9.42
CA PRO A 360 26.48 -14.20 -9.60
C PRO A 360 26.01 -13.74 -11.00
N GLY A 361 25.24 -12.67 -11.07
CA GLY A 361 24.64 -12.16 -12.29
C GLY A 361 23.30 -12.82 -12.69
N PHE A 362 22.80 -13.74 -11.89
CA PHE A 362 21.46 -14.31 -12.05
C PHE A 362 20.51 -13.69 -11.02
N TYR A 363 19.50 -13.00 -11.49
CA TYR A 363 18.50 -12.30 -10.68
C TYR A 363 17.15 -12.96 -10.86
N GLN A 364 16.34 -12.99 -9.81
CA GLN A 364 15.06 -13.67 -9.80
C GLN A 364 13.97 -12.67 -9.41
N PHE A 365 13.10 -12.36 -10.34
CA PHE A 365 11.96 -11.49 -10.15
C PHE A 365 10.67 -12.31 -10.33
N ALA A 366 9.84 -12.32 -9.32
CA ALA A 366 8.57 -13.06 -9.33
C ALA A 366 7.48 -12.30 -8.57
N LEU A 367 6.22 -12.54 -8.94
CA LEU A 367 5.06 -12.17 -8.13
C LEU A 367 4.82 -13.27 -7.10
N SER A 368 5.72 -13.37 -6.11
CA SER A 368 5.71 -14.45 -5.12
C SER A 368 4.63 -14.28 -4.07
N PRO A 369 3.66 -15.19 -3.95
CA PRO A 369 2.68 -15.18 -2.87
C PRO A 369 3.32 -15.43 -1.49
N GLU A 370 4.48 -16.08 -1.44
CA GLU A 370 5.25 -16.28 -0.22
C GLU A 370 5.85 -14.96 0.32
N ASP A 371 6.33 -14.08 -0.58
CA ASP A 371 6.82 -12.75 -0.18
C ASP A 371 5.69 -11.86 0.31
N GLU A 372 4.52 -11.97 -0.32
CA GLU A 372 3.30 -11.31 0.12
C GLU A 372 2.87 -11.79 1.52
N ALA A 373 2.90 -13.10 1.75
CA ALA A 373 2.60 -13.69 3.05
C ALA A 373 3.57 -13.19 4.15
N ARG A 374 4.87 -13.06 3.84
CA ARG A 374 5.86 -12.46 4.77
C ARG A 374 5.54 -10.99 5.03
N GLN A 375 5.19 -10.22 4.01
CA GLN A 375 4.78 -8.82 4.16
C GLN A 375 3.56 -8.69 5.08
N ILE A 376 2.57 -9.59 4.95
CA ILE A 376 1.40 -9.65 5.81
C ILE A 376 1.79 -9.93 7.26
N ALA A 377 2.66 -10.92 7.50
CA ALA A 377 3.13 -11.25 8.85
C ALA A 377 3.85 -10.05 9.49
N ARG A 378 4.74 -9.36 8.76
CA ARG A 378 5.41 -8.14 9.25
C ARG A 378 4.41 -7.04 9.61
N ARG A 379 3.38 -6.82 8.80
CA ARG A 379 2.33 -5.82 9.07
C ARG A 379 1.55 -6.15 10.34
N ILE A 380 1.17 -7.41 10.53
CA ILE A 380 0.49 -7.89 11.73
C ILE A 380 1.35 -7.62 12.98
N LEU A 381 2.63 -7.98 12.92
CA LEU A 381 3.59 -7.76 14.00
C LEU A 381 3.80 -6.26 14.30
N ALA A 382 3.93 -5.44 13.26
CA ALA A 382 4.07 -3.98 13.39
C ALA A 382 2.81 -3.33 14.00
N SER A 383 1.62 -3.94 13.80
CA SER A 383 0.38 -3.51 14.44
C SER A 383 0.25 -3.95 15.91
N GLY A 384 1.27 -4.59 16.48
CA GLY A 384 1.26 -5.07 17.86
C GLY A 384 0.49 -6.38 18.08
N LEU A 385 -0.03 -6.99 17.00
CA LEU A 385 -0.76 -8.25 17.06
C LEU A 385 0.24 -9.43 17.07
N ARG A 386 -0.04 -10.45 17.89
CA ARG A 386 0.89 -11.59 18.07
C ARG A 386 0.24 -12.95 17.94
N ARG A 387 -1.06 -13.07 18.23
CA ARG A 387 -1.75 -14.36 18.35
C ARG A 387 -2.95 -14.39 17.41
N GLY A 388 -2.97 -15.33 16.47
CA GLY A 388 -4.03 -15.40 15.49
C GLY A 388 -4.32 -16.79 14.99
N THR A 389 -5.16 -16.88 13.97
CA THR A 389 -5.48 -18.11 13.26
C THR A 389 -5.24 -17.93 11.76
N ALA A 390 -4.97 -19.05 11.07
CA ALA A 390 -4.86 -19.09 9.62
C ALA A 390 -5.92 -20.00 9.01
N LEU A 391 -6.57 -19.50 7.95
CA LEU A 391 -7.46 -20.22 7.06
C LEU A 391 -6.86 -20.20 5.66
N VAL A 392 -6.41 -21.34 5.17
CA VAL A 392 -5.63 -21.41 3.93
C VAL A 392 -6.28 -22.40 2.96
N ALA A 393 -6.46 -21.97 1.73
CA ALA A 393 -7.02 -22.80 0.68
C ALA A 393 -6.19 -24.06 0.47
N ALA A 394 -6.88 -25.20 0.37
CA ALA A 394 -6.34 -26.50 0.06
C ALA A 394 -7.38 -27.25 -0.79
N GLY A 395 -6.95 -27.96 -1.77
CA GLY A 395 -7.76 -28.69 -2.73
C GLY A 395 -6.86 -29.13 -3.85
N LYS A 396 -7.40 -29.64 -4.90
CA LYS A 396 -6.61 -30.23 -6.00
C LYS A 396 -5.54 -29.27 -6.53
N ASP A 397 -5.90 -28.02 -6.76
CA ASP A 397 -5.02 -27.02 -7.40
C ASP A 397 -4.39 -26.04 -6.38
N TRP A 398 -4.81 -26.08 -5.12
CA TRP A 398 -4.41 -25.11 -4.09
C TRP A 398 -3.51 -25.66 -2.99
N SER A 399 -3.39 -26.98 -2.86
CA SER A 399 -2.71 -27.61 -1.71
C SER A 399 -1.24 -27.25 -1.62
N GLU A 400 -0.50 -27.26 -2.73
CA GLU A 400 0.93 -26.91 -2.74
C GLU A 400 1.13 -25.41 -2.56
N TRP A 401 0.35 -24.61 -3.26
CA TRP A 401 0.36 -23.15 -3.13
C TRP A 401 0.05 -22.73 -1.69
N GLY A 402 -1.05 -23.23 -1.12
CA GLY A 402 -1.44 -22.92 0.24
C GLY A 402 -0.41 -23.35 1.28
N ALA A 403 0.23 -24.50 1.09
CA ALA A 403 1.27 -24.97 2.00
C ALA A 403 2.50 -24.04 1.99
N ARG A 404 2.94 -23.56 0.82
CA ARG A 404 4.06 -22.61 0.71
C ARG A 404 3.73 -21.25 1.33
N VAL A 405 2.56 -20.70 1.03
CA VAL A 405 2.06 -19.44 1.60
C VAL A 405 1.98 -19.51 3.11
N GLN A 406 1.38 -20.58 3.64
CA GLN A 406 1.25 -20.81 5.08
C GLN A 406 2.61 -20.95 5.77
N ALA A 407 3.55 -21.68 5.16
CA ALA A 407 4.89 -21.86 5.71
C ALA A 407 5.65 -20.52 5.76
N ALA A 408 5.61 -19.73 4.69
CA ALA A 408 6.24 -18.40 4.64
C ALA A 408 5.65 -17.44 5.67
N PHE A 409 4.32 -17.39 5.78
CA PHE A 409 3.62 -16.58 6.78
C PHE A 409 4.02 -16.97 8.21
N ASN A 410 3.95 -18.29 8.53
CA ASN A 410 4.23 -18.80 9.86
C ASN A 410 5.70 -18.57 10.26
N GLN A 411 6.62 -18.77 9.33
CA GLN A 411 8.06 -18.53 9.55
C GLN A 411 8.31 -17.07 9.95
N GLU A 412 7.79 -16.12 9.18
CA GLU A 412 7.97 -14.68 9.44
C GLU A 412 7.29 -14.25 10.74
N LEU A 413 6.04 -14.72 10.96
CA LEU A 413 5.29 -14.42 12.19
C LEU A 413 6.04 -14.91 13.43
N THR A 414 6.51 -16.15 13.41
CA THR A 414 7.21 -16.76 14.56
C THR A 414 8.56 -16.09 14.81
N SER A 415 9.30 -15.74 13.76
CA SER A 415 10.57 -15.01 13.85
C SER A 415 10.40 -13.65 14.54
N GLY A 416 9.25 -13.00 14.37
CA GLY A 416 8.89 -11.75 15.02
C GLY A 416 8.17 -11.92 16.37
N GLY A 417 8.15 -13.12 16.95
CA GLY A 417 7.55 -13.40 18.25
C GLY A 417 6.03 -13.51 18.24
N GLY A 418 5.42 -13.78 17.09
CA GLY A 418 4.00 -14.09 16.95
C GLY A 418 3.74 -15.59 16.92
N GLU A 419 2.47 -15.99 17.02
CA GLU A 419 2.04 -17.38 17.11
C GLU A 419 0.72 -17.59 16.38
N LEU A 420 0.61 -18.66 15.56
CA LEU A 420 -0.65 -19.17 15.07
C LEU A 420 -1.21 -20.19 16.05
N LEU A 421 -2.32 -19.85 16.68
CA LEU A 421 -3.02 -20.71 17.66
C LEU A 421 -3.71 -21.89 16.99
N THR A 422 -4.19 -21.67 15.76
CA THR A 422 -4.80 -22.69 14.91
C THR A 422 -4.42 -22.45 13.46
N GLN A 423 -4.31 -23.54 12.71
CA GLN A 423 -3.99 -23.52 11.29
C GLN A 423 -4.96 -24.48 10.59
N THR A 424 -5.89 -23.91 9.85
CA THR A 424 -6.98 -24.67 9.25
C THR A 424 -6.93 -24.55 7.74
N ARG A 425 -7.26 -25.63 7.06
CA ARG A 425 -7.39 -25.68 5.62
C ARG A 425 -8.83 -25.75 5.20
N PHE A 426 -9.18 -25.13 4.08
CA PHE A 426 -10.51 -25.21 3.48
C PHE A 426 -10.40 -25.53 1.98
N ASP A 427 -11.39 -26.22 1.45
CA ASP A 427 -11.48 -26.44 0.01
C ASP A 427 -12.20 -25.25 -0.63
N PRO A 428 -11.56 -24.49 -1.53
CA PRO A 428 -12.17 -23.33 -2.14
C PRO A 428 -13.34 -23.61 -3.10
N GLU A 429 -13.56 -24.87 -3.47
CA GLU A 429 -14.71 -25.30 -4.26
C GLU A 429 -15.96 -25.52 -3.41
N GLU A 430 -15.82 -25.60 -2.09
CA GLU A 430 -16.95 -25.69 -1.16
C GLU A 430 -17.61 -24.33 -0.95
N HIS A 431 -18.87 -24.35 -0.52
CA HIS A 431 -19.66 -23.14 -0.23
C HIS A 431 -19.96 -23.00 1.27
N ASP A 432 -19.79 -24.05 2.04
CA ASP A 432 -19.98 -24.09 3.49
C ASP A 432 -18.65 -24.29 4.20
N PHE A 433 -18.19 -23.22 4.87
CA PHE A 433 -16.94 -23.22 5.60
C PHE A 433 -17.13 -23.34 7.12
N ASN A 434 -18.31 -23.78 7.61
CA ASN A 434 -18.57 -23.88 9.04
C ASN A 434 -17.53 -24.74 9.77
N ALA A 435 -17.19 -25.94 9.26
CA ALA A 435 -16.23 -26.81 9.91
C ALA A 435 -14.82 -26.19 10.01
N PRO A 436 -14.19 -25.67 8.94
CA PRO A 436 -12.92 -24.98 9.04
C PRO A 436 -12.96 -23.71 9.89
N ILE A 437 -14.07 -22.97 9.90
CA ILE A 437 -14.23 -21.78 10.74
C ILE A 437 -14.30 -22.16 12.22
N HIS A 438 -15.08 -23.18 12.59
CA HIS A 438 -15.18 -23.67 13.97
C HIS A 438 -13.80 -24.12 14.49
N ALA A 439 -13.05 -24.85 13.68
CA ALA A 439 -11.69 -25.27 14.01
C ALA A 439 -10.74 -24.08 14.16
N ALA A 440 -10.82 -23.08 13.26
CA ALA A 440 -10.01 -21.86 13.31
C ALA A 440 -10.29 -21.02 14.56
N LEU A 441 -11.55 -20.88 14.94
CA LEU A 441 -12.00 -20.10 16.10
C LEU A 441 -11.92 -20.88 17.42
N GLY A 442 -11.73 -22.20 17.37
CA GLY A 442 -11.71 -23.10 18.53
C GLY A 442 -13.07 -23.27 19.21
N THR A 443 -14.17 -23.05 18.46
CA THR A 443 -15.55 -23.26 18.98
C THR A 443 -15.91 -24.73 19.07
N ASP A 444 -15.34 -25.58 18.24
CA ASP A 444 -15.38 -27.05 18.30
C ASP A 444 -14.90 -27.58 19.66
N LEU A 445 -13.86 -27.00 20.24
CA LEU A 445 -13.36 -27.33 21.57
C LEU A 445 -14.39 -26.99 22.68
N SER A 446 -15.17 -25.95 22.50
CA SER A 446 -16.26 -25.59 23.41
C SER A 446 -17.38 -26.61 23.35
N GLU A 447 -17.75 -27.09 22.17
CA GLU A 447 -18.75 -28.13 21.97
C GLU A 447 -18.32 -29.47 22.55
N ALA A 448 -17.08 -29.88 22.28
CA ALA A 448 -16.51 -31.10 22.86
C ALA A 448 -16.45 -31.04 24.39
N ARG A 449 -16.17 -29.87 24.97
CA ARG A 449 -16.21 -29.67 26.43
C ARG A 449 -17.61 -29.79 26.98
N ARG A 450 -18.62 -29.22 26.32
CA ARG A 450 -20.03 -29.36 26.68
C ARG A 450 -20.44 -30.84 26.71
N GLU A 451 -20.19 -31.56 25.64
CA GLU A 451 -20.54 -32.98 25.54
C GLU A 451 -19.87 -33.83 26.64
N ARG A 452 -18.63 -33.50 26.98
CA ARG A 452 -17.92 -34.17 28.09
C ARG A 452 -18.59 -33.87 29.44
N LEU A 453 -18.97 -32.59 29.67
CA LEU A 453 -19.66 -32.19 30.90
C LEU A 453 -21.06 -32.81 30.99
N GLU A 454 -21.82 -32.83 29.90
CA GLU A 454 -23.17 -33.46 29.84
C GLU A 454 -23.06 -34.95 30.19
N ARG A 455 -22.06 -35.67 29.70
CA ARG A 455 -21.83 -37.08 30.06
C ARG A 455 -21.49 -37.27 31.54
N VAL A 456 -20.78 -36.35 32.14
CA VAL A 456 -20.42 -36.41 33.58
C VAL A 456 -21.58 -36.04 34.48
N LEU A 457 -22.37 -35.02 34.08
CA LEU A 457 -23.46 -34.49 34.89
C LEU A 457 -24.79 -35.18 34.67
N GLY A 458 -24.93 -35.95 33.58
CA GLY A 458 -26.20 -36.59 33.21
C GLY A 458 -27.29 -35.64 32.79
N THR A 459 -26.97 -34.39 32.50
CA THR A 459 -27.92 -33.31 32.19
C THR A 459 -27.49 -32.58 30.94
N LYS A 460 -28.46 -32.22 30.06
CA LYS A 460 -28.16 -31.36 28.90
C LYS A 460 -27.83 -29.94 29.35
N LEU A 461 -26.73 -29.42 28.83
CA LEU A 461 -26.25 -28.07 29.11
C LEU A 461 -26.57 -27.15 27.93
N GLN A 462 -26.99 -25.95 28.22
CA GLN A 462 -27.10 -24.89 27.23
C GLN A 462 -25.72 -24.32 26.98
N LEU A 463 -25.26 -24.32 25.73
CA LEU A 463 -23.96 -23.78 25.32
C LEU A 463 -24.17 -22.66 24.31
N GLU A 464 -23.58 -21.53 24.57
CA GLU A 464 -23.25 -20.55 23.55
C GLU A 464 -21.79 -20.79 23.15
N PRO A 465 -21.53 -21.34 21.95
CA PRO A 465 -20.15 -21.50 21.49
C PRO A 465 -19.45 -20.16 21.43
N ARG A 466 -18.34 -20.03 22.14
CA ARG A 466 -17.53 -18.80 22.11
C ARG A 466 -16.19 -19.09 21.50
N ARG A 467 -15.77 -18.23 20.57
CA ARG A 467 -14.42 -18.28 20.04
C ARG A 467 -13.38 -18.10 21.15
N ARG A 468 -12.17 -18.48 20.90
CA ARG A 468 -11.01 -18.23 21.76
C ARG A 468 -10.86 -16.72 21.99
N ALA A 469 -10.75 -16.30 23.24
CA ALA A 469 -10.61 -14.89 23.62
C ALA A 469 -9.22 -14.31 23.32
N ASP A 470 -8.23 -15.18 23.08
CA ASP A 470 -6.85 -14.81 22.81
C ASP A 470 -6.53 -14.62 21.32
N LEU A 471 -7.52 -14.79 20.43
CA LEU A 471 -7.38 -14.46 19.00
C LEU A 471 -7.40 -12.96 18.78
N GLN A 472 -6.38 -12.46 18.10
CA GLN A 472 -6.19 -11.04 17.79
C GLN A 472 -6.35 -10.74 16.29
N PHE A 473 -6.15 -11.72 15.40
CA PHE A 473 -6.28 -11.57 13.95
C PHE A 473 -6.63 -12.91 13.28
N ILE A 474 -7.11 -12.79 12.04
CA ILE A 474 -7.33 -13.90 11.14
C ILE A 474 -6.49 -13.67 9.87
N PHE A 475 -5.67 -14.64 9.48
CA PHE A 475 -5.00 -14.68 8.20
C PHE A 475 -5.78 -15.60 7.24
N VAL A 476 -6.09 -15.11 6.05
CA VAL A 476 -6.82 -15.86 5.02
C VAL A 476 -5.99 -15.89 3.74
N ALA A 477 -5.78 -17.06 3.18
CA ALA A 477 -5.14 -17.22 1.89
C ALA A 477 -5.97 -18.13 0.99
N GLY A 478 -6.44 -17.61 -0.13
CA GLY A 478 -7.28 -18.34 -1.08
C GLY A 478 -7.90 -17.46 -2.15
N PRO A 479 -8.59 -18.06 -3.13
CA PRO A 479 -9.16 -17.33 -4.26
C PRO A 479 -10.34 -16.46 -3.84
N ALA A 480 -10.52 -15.35 -4.54
CA ALA A 480 -11.54 -14.33 -4.26
C ALA A 480 -12.97 -14.90 -4.13
N VAL A 481 -13.32 -15.89 -4.94
CA VAL A 481 -14.65 -16.53 -4.89
C VAL A 481 -14.91 -17.18 -3.53
N ALA A 482 -13.95 -17.92 -3.01
CA ALA A 482 -14.08 -18.59 -1.72
C ALA A 482 -14.01 -17.62 -0.54
N VAL A 483 -13.10 -16.63 -0.59
CA VAL A 483 -12.95 -15.66 0.51
C VAL A 483 -14.18 -14.76 0.65
N ARG A 484 -14.87 -14.41 -0.45
CA ARG A 484 -16.16 -13.72 -0.42
C ARG A 484 -17.25 -14.51 0.33
N LEU A 485 -17.26 -15.82 0.21
CA LEU A 485 -18.20 -16.66 0.95
C LEU A 485 -17.75 -16.89 2.41
N LEU A 486 -16.46 -16.96 2.64
CA LEU A 486 -15.87 -17.24 3.96
C LEU A 486 -16.02 -16.03 4.90
N ARG A 487 -15.86 -14.79 4.39
CA ARG A 487 -15.88 -13.57 5.21
C ARG A 487 -17.23 -13.34 5.94
N PRO A 488 -18.40 -13.43 5.28
CA PRO A 488 -19.69 -13.34 5.97
C PRO A 488 -19.90 -14.45 7.00
N GLN A 489 -19.47 -15.69 6.69
CA GLN A 489 -19.58 -16.82 7.61
C GLN A 489 -18.72 -16.62 8.87
N LEU A 490 -17.51 -16.03 8.76
CA LEU A 490 -16.72 -15.60 9.91
C LEU A 490 -17.46 -14.58 10.78
N SER A 491 -18.15 -13.62 10.15
CA SER A 491 -18.95 -12.63 10.87
C SER A 491 -20.13 -13.26 11.60
N PHE A 492 -20.81 -14.22 10.98
CA PHE A 492 -21.91 -14.97 11.58
C PHE A 492 -21.44 -15.78 12.81
N GLN A 493 -20.20 -16.28 12.80
CA GLN A 493 -19.58 -17.00 13.91
C GLN A 493 -18.94 -16.06 14.96
N ASN A 494 -19.39 -14.82 15.05
CA ASN A 494 -18.92 -13.81 16.01
C ASN A 494 -17.40 -13.52 15.92
N ALA A 495 -16.84 -13.56 14.71
CA ALA A 495 -15.46 -13.19 14.44
C ALA A 495 -15.30 -11.93 13.57
N GLY A 496 -16.41 -11.20 13.33
CA GLY A 496 -16.42 -10.01 12.48
C GLY A 496 -15.67 -8.80 13.04
N ASP A 497 -15.37 -8.78 14.33
CA ASP A 497 -14.60 -7.75 15.02
C ASP A 497 -13.07 -7.98 14.93
N LEU A 498 -12.64 -9.17 14.55
CA LEU A 498 -11.21 -9.45 14.36
C LEU A 498 -10.72 -8.86 13.02
N PRO A 499 -9.53 -8.23 13.00
CA PRO A 499 -8.92 -7.82 11.74
C PRO A 499 -8.59 -9.05 10.90
N ILE A 500 -8.99 -8.98 9.61
CA ILE A 500 -8.72 -10.02 8.63
C ILE A 500 -7.66 -9.51 7.66
N PHE A 501 -6.59 -10.27 7.55
CA PHE A 501 -5.52 -10.06 6.60
C PHE A 501 -5.55 -11.19 5.57
N ALA A 502 -5.46 -10.84 4.29
CA ALA A 502 -5.53 -11.82 3.21
C ALA A 502 -4.39 -11.64 2.21
N THR A 503 -4.12 -12.67 1.41
CA THR A 503 -3.32 -12.51 0.18
C THR A 503 -4.14 -11.77 -0.88
N SER A 504 -3.47 -11.13 -1.84
CA SER A 504 -4.13 -10.38 -2.90
C SER A 504 -5.03 -11.26 -3.80
N ASP A 505 -4.84 -12.57 -3.80
CA ASP A 505 -5.72 -13.53 -4.48
C ASP A 505 -7.17 -13.52 -3.94
N ALA A 506 -7.37 -13.03 -2.71
CA ALA A 506 -8.69 -12.87 -2.12
C ALA A 506 -9.56 -11.77 -2.79
N TYR A 507 -8.98 -10.97 -3.68
CA TYR A 507 -9.64 -9.86 -4.34
C TYR A 507 -9.57 -9.96 -5.86
N SER A 508 -10.66 -9.59 -6.52
CA SER A 508 -10.71 -9.38 -7.98
C SER A 508 -11.47 -8.10 -8.29
N ALA A 509 -10.81 -7.13 -8.91
CA ALA A 509 -11.44 -5.87 -9.30
C ALA A 509 -12.63 -6.08 -10.27
N GLU A 510 -12.60 -7.14 -11.08
CA GLU A 510 -13.64 -7.49 -12.03
C GLU A 510 -14.95 -7.94 -11.37
N ALA A 511 -14.90 -8.35 -10.09
CA ALA A 511 -16.06 -8.82 -9.37
C ALA A 511 -17.02 -7.68 -8.94
N GLY A 512 -16.60 -6.42 -9.01
CA GLY A 512 -17.44 -5.25 -8.73
C GLY A 512 -18.16 -5.34 -7.38
N GLU A 513 -19.50 -5.24 -7.41
CA GLU A 513 -20.34 -5.26 -6.21
C GLU A 513 -20.20 -6.52 -5.36
N ALA A 514 -19.84 -7.67 -5.95
CA ALA A 514 -19.64 -8.91 -5.17
C ALA A 514 -18.48 -8.80 -4.16
N ASN A 515 -17.60 -7.81 -4.29
CA ASN A 515 -16.55 -7.55 -3.31
C ASN A 515 -17.05 -6.88 -2.02
N GLN A 516 -18.31 -6.45 -1.94
CA GLN A 516 -18.89 -5.89 -0.72
C GLN A 516 -18.84 -6.88 0.46
N ASP A 517 -18.89 -8.18 0.16
CA ASP A 517 -18.74 -9.23 1.16
C ASP A 517 -17.34 -9.27 1.81
N LEU A 518 -16.36 -8.61 1.22
CA LEU A 518 -14.98 -8.54 1.72
C LEU A 518 -14.72 -7.29 2.58
N GLU A 519 -15.74 -6.62 3.08
CA GLU A 519 -15.59 -5.40 3.87
C GLU A 519 -14.53 -5.51 4.96
N ALA A 520 -13.66 -4.50 5.07
CA ALA A 520 -12.56 -4.37 6.02
C ALA A 520 -11.43 -5.40 5.90
N VAL A 521 -11.43 -6.28 4.90
CA VAL A 521 -10.28 -7.17 4.62
C VAL A 521 -9.10 -6.33 4.17
N GLN A 522 -7.91 -6.63 4.72
CA GLN A 522 -6.66 -5.93 4.42
C GLN A 522 -5.69 -6.87 3.71
N PHE A 523 -5.04 -6.39 2.66
CA PHE A 523 -4.03 -7.15 1.92
C PHE A 523 -3.01 -6.21 1.26
N PRO A 524 -1.80 -6.68 0.97
CA PRO A 524 -0.88 -5.96 0.09
C PRO A 524 -1.26 -6.23 -1.37
N ASP A 525 -1.22 -5.20 -2.21
CA ASP A 525 -1.41 -5.35 -3.66
C ASP A 525 -0.43 -4.49 -4.44
N LEU A 526 -0.44 -4.63 -5.76
CA LEU A 526 0.39 -3.85 -6.65
C LEU A 526 -0.13 -2.40 -6.70
N PRO A 527 0.75 -1.38 -6.60
CA PRO A 527 0.35 0.01 -6.83
C PRO A 527 -0.44 0.19 -8.13
N TRP A 528 -0.07 -0.55 -9.18
CA TRP A 528 -0.73 -0.53 -10.49
C TRP A 528 -2.23 -0.83 -10.45
N LEU A 529 -2.69 -1.61 -9.49
CA LEU A 529 -4.10 -2.04 -9.39
C LEU A 529 -4.94 -1.17 -8.47
N VAL A 530 -4.30 -0.26 -7.74
CA VAL A 530 -4.95 0.55 -6.71
C VAL A 530 -5.01 2.00 -7.17
N PRO A 531 -6.21 2.58 -7.33
CA PRO A 531 -6.33 4.00 -7.66
C PRO A 531 -5.63 4.86 -6.61
N ASP A 532 -4.75 5.77 -7.06
CA ASP A 532 -4.00 6.67 -6.18
C ASP A 532 -4.39 8.14 -6.35
N GLY A 533 -5.29 8.44 -7.30
CA GLY A 533 -5.67 9.79 -7.68
C GLY A 533 -4.54 10.59 -8.34
N GLY A 534 -3.42 9.94 -8.67
CA GLY A 534 -2.20 10.59 -9.10
C GLY A 534 -1.50 9.90 -10.28
N ARG A 535 -0.25 9.49 -10.05
CA ARG A 535 0.67 8.96 -11.07
C ARG A 535 0.17 7.69 -11.73
N VAL A 536 -0.33 6.74 -10.96
CA VAL A 536 -0.79 5.45 -11.49
C VAL A 536 -2.00 5.66 -12.40
N ASP A 537 -2.95 6.49 -11.98
CA ASP A 537 -4.14 6.80 -12.78
C ASP A 537 -3.80 7.58 -14.06
N GLU A 538 -2.81 8.47 -14.00
CA GLU A 538 -2.30 9.14 -15.20
C GLU A 538 -1.65 8.15 -16.18
N LEU A 539 -0.81 7.27 -15.66
CA LEU A 539 -0.16 6.24 -16.47
C LEU A 539 -1.19 5.27 -17.09
N HIS A 540 -2.24 4.90 -16.33
CA HIS A 540 -3.37 4.12 -16.88
C HIS A 540 -3.99 4.81 -18.10
N ARG A 541 -4.29 6.11 -17.99
CA ARG A 541 -4.86 6.87 -19.10
C ARG A 541 -3.94 6.89 -20.33
N GLN A 542 -2.63 7.07 -20.11
CA GLN A 542 -1.65 7.07 -21.20
C GLN A 542 -1.54 5.70 -21.87
N VAL A 543 -1.52 4.63 -21.09
CA VAL A 543 -1.48 3.25 -21.60
C VAL A 543 -2.75 2.92 -22.39
N GLU A 544 -3.93 3.24 -21.83
CA GLU A 544 -5.23 3.03 -22.51
C GLU A 544 -5.31 3.79 -23.83
N GLN A 545 -4.82 5.02 -23.88
CA GLN A 545 -4.76 5.81 -25.11
C GLN A 545 -3.81 5.20 -26.14
N SER A 546 -2.67 4.68 -25.72
CA SER A 546 -1.67 4.09 -26.62
C SER A 546 -2.07 2.72 -27.16
N GLN A 547 -2.88 1.96 -26.40
CA GLN A 547 -3.29 0.59 -26.75
C GLN A 547 -4.74 0.48 -27.27
N GLY A 548 -5.37 1.59 -27.60
CA GLY A 548 -6.72 1.58 -28.18
C GLY A 548 -7.84 1.09 -27.25
N GLY A 549 -7.69 1.28 -25.94
CA GLY A 549 -8.72 0.94 -24.95
C GLY A 549 -8.76 -0.53 -24.53
N SER A 550 -7.68 -1.28 -24.74
CA SER A 550 -7.60 -2.68 -24.31
C SER A 550 -7.60 -2.79 -22.78
N THR A 551 -8.52 -3.61 -22.24
CA THR A 551 -8.57 -3.94 -20.79
C THR A 551 -7.36 -4.73 -20.29
N SER A 552 -6.50 -5.20 -21.19
CA SER A 552 -5.29 -5.95 -20.87
C SER A 552 -4.25 -5.14 -20.09
N SER A 553 -4.31 -3.81 -20.18
CA SER A 553 -3.37 -2.89 -19.53
C SER A 553 -3.46 -2.92 -17.99
N ARG A 554 -4.64 -3.17 -17.40
CA ARG A 554 -4.84 -3.25 -15.94
C ARG A 554 -4.52 -4.64 -15.36
N SER A 555 -3.51 -5.31 -15.88
CA SER A 555 -3.13 -6.63 -15.40
C SER A 555 -1.87 -6.59 -14.54
N ARG A 556 -1.77 -7.51 -13.58
CA ARG A 556 -0.55 -7.73 -12.77
C ARG A 556 0.65 -8.02 -13.66
N LEU A 557 0.44 -8.73 -14.77
CA LEU A 557 1.51 -9.13 -15.68
C LEU A 557 2.02 -7.97 -16.53
N PHE A 558 1.17 -6.99 -16.86
CA PHE A 558 1.61 -5.75 -17.50
C PHE A 558 2.56 -4.98 -16.56
N ALA A 559 2.15 -4.76 -15.31
CA ALA A 559 2.99 -4.10 -14.30
C ALA A 559 4.32 -4.85 -14.10
N PHE A 560 4.25 -6.17 -14.08
CA PHE A 560 5.42 -7.04 -13.94
C PHE A 560 6.40 -6.90 -15.11
N GLY A 561 5.91 -6.87 -16.35
CA GLY A 561 6.72 -6.64 -17.54
C GLY A 561 7.33 -5.23 -17.56
N PHE A 562 6.56 -4.22 -17.17
CA PHE A 562 7.03 -2.85 -17.04
C PHE A 562 8.22 -2.75 -16.07
N ASP A 563 8.07 -3.31 -14.88
CA ASP A 563 9.14 -3.31 -13.87
C ASP A 563 10.32 -4.18 -14.27
N ALA A 564 10.11 -5.26 -15.02
CA ALA A 564 11.20 -6.07 -15.55
C ALA A 564 12.13 -5.28 -16.49
N CYS A 565 11.57 -4.39 -17.32
CA CYS A 565 12.36 -3.47 -18.14
C CYS A 565 13.22 -2.53 -17.28
N GLN A 566 12.59 -1.91 -16.27
CA GLN A 566 13.30 -1.00 -15.37
C GLN A 566 14.40 -1.71 -14.56
N LEU A 567 14.11 -2.91 -14.05
CA LEU A 567 15.09 -3.73 -13.33
C LEU A 567 16.27 -4.12 -14.22
N ALA A 568 16.04 -4.52 -15.46
CA ALA A 568 17.11 -4.87 -16.39
C ALA A 568 18.08 -3.71 -16.59
N LEU A 569 17.56 -2.50 -16.75
CA LEU A 569 18.35 -1.28 -16.89
C LEU A 569 19.08 -0.93 -15.58
N ALA A 570 18.38 -1.00 -14.44
CA ALA A 570 18.96 -0.68 -13.13
C ALA A 570 20.07 -1.64 -12.72
N ILE A 571 19.90 -2.95 -12.95
CA ILE A 571 20.92 -3.97 -12.69
C ILE A 571 22.19 -3.69 -13.46
N THR A 572 22.07 -3.27 -14.71
CA THR A 572 23.23 -2.95 -15.56
C THR A 572 23.92 -1.66 -15.15
N ALA A 573 23.15 -0.64 -14.76
CA ALA A 573 23.69 0.62 -14.27
C ALA A 573 24.40 0.48 -12.91
N ALA A 574 23.85 -0.36 -12.02
CA ALA A 574 24.42 -0.61 -10.69
C ALA A 574 25.73 -1.42 -10.73
N GLY A 575 25.96 -2.19 -11.79
CA GLY A 575 27.16 -3.03 -11.93
C GLY A 575 27.29 -4.05 -10.80
N ARG A 576 28.34 -3.94 -9.97
CA ARG A 576 28.58 -4.85 -8.83
C ARG A 576 27.89 -4.41 -7.53
N ASP A 577 27.47 -3.16 -7.45
CA ASP A 577 26.83 -2.62 -6.24
C ASP A 577 25.30 -2.75 -6.30
N ARG A 578 24.82 -3.91 -5.91
CA ARG A 578 23.38 -4.26 -5.93
C ARG A 578 22.54 -3.43 -4.95
N SER A 579 23.15 -2.88 -3.90
CA SER A 579 22.46 -2.06 -2.90
C SER A 579 21.90 -0.76 -3.49
N ARG A 580 22.39 -0.36 -4.68
CA ARG A 580 21.89 0.82 -5.41
C ARG A 580 20.61 0.57 -6.18
N VAL A 581 20.14 -0.66 -6.30
CA VAL A 581 18.91 -0.96 -7.01
C VAL A 581 17.76 -0.84 -6.03
N LEU A 582 17.11 0.33 -6.05
CA LEU A 582 15.85 0.60 -5.38
C LEU A 582 14.93 1.28 -6.40
N ILE A 583 13.81 0.65 -6.71
CA ILE A 583 12.87 1.11 -7.73
C ILE A 583 11.46 1.17 -7.14
N ASP A 584 10.79 2.29 -7.28
CA ASP A 584 9.35 2.40 -7.05
C ASP A 584 8.61 1.98 -8.33
N GLY A 585 8.42 0.67 -8.43
CA GLY A 585 7.80 0.03 -9.58
C GLY A 585 6.27 0.06 -9.55
N LEU A 586 5.68 -0.43 -10.62
CA LEU A 586 4.24 -0.66 -10.71
C LEU A 586 3.79 -1.87 -9.90
N THR A 587 4.71 -2.79 -9.59
CA THR A 587 4.44 -3.95 -8.74
C THR A 587 4.72 -3.68 -7.25
N GLY A 588 5.34 -2.57 -6.91
CA GLY A 588 5.72 -2.19 -5.55
C GLY A 588 7.13 -1.62 -5.47
N GLN A 589 7.61 -1.39 -4.27
CA GLN A 589 9.00 -1.01 -4.06
C GLN A 589 9.90 -2.25 -4.26
N LEU A 590 10.88 -2.12 -5.15
CA LEU A 590 11.76 -3.22 -5.59
C LEU A 590 13.18 -2.99 -5.12
N SER A 591 13.79 -4.02 -4.53
CA SER A 591 15.20 -4.04 -4.13
C SER A 591 15.83 -5.40 -4.43
N ILE A 592 17.15 -5.48 -4.46
CA ILE A 592 17.88 -6.73 -4.71
C ILE A 592 18.55 -7.18 -3.42
N ASP A 593 18.29 -8.42 -3.01
CA ASP A 593 19.00 -9.01 -1.87
C ASP A 593 20.38 -9.61 -2.27
N ASN A 594 21.10 -10.08 -1.26
CA ASN A 594 22.44 -10.65 -1.44
C ASN A 594 22.44 -11.95 -2.28
N GLU A 595 21.31 -12.62 -2.38
CA GLU A 595 21.12 -13.89 -3.10
C GLU A 595 20.64 -13.65 -4.54
N GLY A 596 20.35 -12.40 -4.92
CA GLY A 596 19.88 -12.02 -6.25
C GLY A 596 18.36 -12.11 -6.42
N PHE A 597 17.61 -12.26 -5.33
CA PHE A 597 16.15 -12.13 -5.39
C PHE A 597 15.75 -10.66 -5.43
N ILE A 598 14.80 -10.35 -6.30
CA ILE A 598 14.13 -9.06 -6.30
C ILE A 598 13.05 -9.10 -5.23
N ARG A 599 13.28 -8.38 -4.14
CA ARG A 599 12.31 -8.20 -3.06
C ARG A 599 11.31 -7.13 -3.45
N ARG A 600 10.06 -7.39 -3.21
CA ARG A 600 8.94 -6.54 -3.57
C ARG A 600 8.10 -6.20 -2.34
N GLU A 601 7.88 -4.93 -2.10
CA GLU A 601 6.92 -4.46 -1.09
C GLU A 601 5.75 -3.76 -1.78
N GLY A 602 4.59 -4.41 -1.76
CA GLY A 602 3.34 -3.88 -2.30
C GLY A 602 2.72 -2.82 -1.39
N VAL A 603 1.76 -2.07 -1.92
CA VAL A 603 0.98 -1.11 -1.14
C VAL A 603 -0.10 -1.79 -0.32
N TRP A 604 -0.40 -1.25 0.86
CA TRP A 604 -1.44 -1.79 1.72
C TRP A 604 -2.81 -1.28 1.31
N VAL A 605 -3.73 -2.21 1.14
CA VAL A 605 -5.10 -1.98 0.71
C VAL A 605 -6.07 -2.45 1.79
N GLN A 606 -7.16 -1.72 1.93
CA GLN A 606 -8.33 -2.15 2.70
C GLN A 606 -9.56 -2.05 1.82
N LEU A 607 -10.38 -3.08 1.85
CA LEU A 607 -11.65 -3.06 1.12
C LEU A 607 -12.70 -2.26 1.87
N HIS A 608 -13.37 -1.38 1.13
CA HIS A 608 -14.48 -0.59 1.61
C HIS A 608 -15.57 -0.51 0.53
N ASN A 609 -16.78 -0.94 0.86
CA ASN A 609 -17.90 -1.01 -0.09
C ASN A 609 -17.52 -1.70 -1.43
N GLY A 610 -16.76 -2.78 -1.35
CA GLY A 610 -16.31 -3.54 -2.52
C GLY A 610 -15.14 -2.91 -3.31
N THR A 611 -14.68 -1.73 -2.93
CA THR A 611 -13.56 -1.04 -3.59
C THR A 611 -12.29 -1.15 -2.76
N ALA A 612 -11.19 -1.44 -3.44
CA ALA A 612 -9.85 -1.48 -2.85
C ALA A 612 -9.31 -0.05 -2.71
N LEU A 613 -9.07 0.39 -1.47
CA LEU A 613 -8.53 1.70 -1.15
C LEU A 613 -7.18 1.55 -0.46
N LEU A 614 -6.27 2.47 -0.70
CA LEU A 614 -5.01 2.53 0.05
C LEU A 614 -5.30 2.61 1.55
N SER A 615 -4.66 1.76 2.33
CA SER A 615 -4.84 1.73 3.79
C SER A 615 -4.42 3.08 4.38
N GLY A 616 -5.41 3.84 4.91
CA GLY A 616 -5.21 5.21 5.40
C GLY A 616 -5.72 6.30 4.45
N ALA A 617 -6.19 5.97 3.26
CA ALA A 617 -6.88 6.93 2.40
C ALA A 617 -8.27 7.31 2.95
N PRO A 618 -8.74 8.55 2.75
CA PRO A 618 -10.10 8.93 3.12
C PRO A 618 -11.11 8.11 2.31
N VAL A 619 -12.09 7.56 3.02
CA VAL A 619 -13.18 6.80 2.39
C VAL A 619 -14.03 7.76 1.55
N PRO A 620 -14.25 7.51 0.24
CA PRO A 620 -15.15 8.32 -0.54
C PRO A 620 -16.56 8.30 0.06
N PRO A 621 -17.31 9.41 0.01
CA PRO A 621 -18.70 9.40 0.44
C PRO A 621 -19.48 8.38 -0.40
N ALA A 622 -20.37 7.62 0.25
CA ALA A 622 -21.25 6.70 -0.45
C ALA A 622 -21.97 7.43 -1.60
N ALA A 623 -21.97 6.86 -2.78
CA ALA A 623 -22.73 7.40 -3.91
C ALA A 623 -24.22 7.45 -3.52
N PRO A 624 -24.96 8.53 -3.90
CA PRO A 624 -26.35 8.72 -3.52
C PRO A 624 -27.28 7.65 -4.08
#